data_bea7c89907bfe51e57ff8cecc3984d97
#
_entry.id   bea7c89907bfe51e57ff8cecc3984d97
#
_cell.length_a   1.000
_cell.length_b   1.000
_cell.length_c   1.000
_cell.angle_alpha   90.00
_cell.angle_beta   90.00
_cell.angle_gamma   90.00
#
_symmetry.space_group_name_H-M   'P 1'
#
loop_
_entity.id
_entity.type
_entity.pdbx_description
1 polymer ?
#
loop_
_entity_poly.entity_id
_entity_poly.type
_entity_poly.pdbx_seq_one_letter_code
_entity_poly.pdbx_strand_id
1 'polypeptide(L)'
;MPVFPVFGRKGVRMAKVRDMTQGRPAKLILSFALPLMFGNMFQQMYTMVDTMVVGKFVGVDALASLGAADWLNWLVIGLIQGLTQGFSIHISQRFGAEDWDGLNRSITTSVLLSAATGIVLTISSLLLAEPVLRLLQTPADVLPGSLNYLHVMFSGCLIVMGYNIFASILRALGNSRTPLIAMVIASFVNIGLDLLFVLVFRWGIQGAAAATVIAQLISCLVCLWALRSLPIPRIEKSQWRPSAPLIRRLLSLGAPLALQNTIIAVGGMVVQSVVNSFGVLFVAGYTATNKLYGLLEIAATSFGFSMATYTGQNLGAKRYDRIRSGIRTAALMAVATALVITACMLLFGRPLLSLFLSGEQSVQDQVLAVAYRYLAIMSVMLFVLYLLHVYRSALQGMGDTIVPMLSGFIEMLMRIGSAVLLPAYVGQDGVFLAEVIAWTGAAVLLIVTFYIRTRGWRGRTG
;
A
#
# COMPACT_ATOMS: atom_id res chain seq x y z
N MET A 1 4.58 34.63 14.54
CA MET A 1 5.59 34.05 13.62
C MET A 1 6.57 33.26 14.46
N PRO A 2 6.54 31.94 14.46
CA PRO A 2 7.65 31.17 15.00
C PRO A 2 8.69 31.01 13.90
N VAL A 3 9.81 31.70 14.08
CA VAL A 3 11.00 31.62 13.25
C VAL A 3 11.67 30.27 13.54
N PHE A 4 11.59 29.32 12.58
CA PHE A 4 12.44 28.15 12.61
C PHE A 4 13.91 28.59 12.57
N PRO A 5 14.78 28.13 13.48
CA PRO A 5 16.20 28.47 13.37
C PRO A 5 16.74 27.83 12.09
N VAL A 6 17.10 28.67 11.13
CA VAL A 6 17.76 28.31 9.88
C VAL A 6 19.20 27.95 10.23
N PHE A 7 19.46 26.66 10.50
CA PHE A 7 20.83 26.16 10.50
C PHE A 7 21.25 25.88 9.06
N GLY A 8 21.99 26.85 8.50
CA GLY A 8 22.51 26.78 7.15
C GLY A 8 23.57 25.69 6.97
N ARG A 9 23.32 24.73 6.11
CA ARG A 9 24.31 24.12 5.24
C ARG A 9 23.79 24.20 3.81
N LYS A 10 24.53 24.90 2.94
CA LYS A 10 24.34 24.91 1.50
C LYS A 10 24.69 23.51 0.97
N GLY A 11 23.70 22.66 0.84
CA GLY A 11 23.76 21.37 0.16
C GLY A 11 22.39 21.12 -0.46
N VAL A 12 22.32 20.41 -1.56
CA VAL A 12 21.12 20.12 -2.36
C VAL A 12 19.92 19.84 -1.46
N ARG A 13 18.95 20.79 -1.43
CA ARG A 13 17.73 20.70 -0.59
C ARG A 13 16.73 19.72 -1.21
N MET A 14 16.96 18.43 -1.09
CA MET A 14 15.98 17.42 -1.54
C MET A 14 14.83 17.19 -0.55
N ALA A 15 15.01 17.44 0.74
CA ALA A 15 14.00 17.12 1.75
C ALA A 15 13.45 18.39 2.42
N LYS A 16 12.16 18.68 2.17
CA LYS A 16 11.41 19.71 2.91
C LYS A 16 10.42 19.00 3.82
N VAL A 17 10.49 19.28 5.11
CA VAL A 17 9.43 18.96 6.07
C VAL A 17 8.24 19.87 5.79
N ARG A 18 7.01 19.33 5.83
CA ARG A 18 5.80 20.11 5.62
C ARG A 18 4.88 20.00 6.81
N ASP A 19 4.65 21.11 7.45
CA ASP A 19 3.64 21.24 8.48
C ASP A 19 2.25 21.22 7.85
N MET A 20 1.45 20.22 8.18
CA MET A 20 0.06 20.07 7.72
C MET A 20 -0.95 20.73 8.66
N THR A 21 -0.49 21.33 9.76
CA THR A 21 -1.36 22.03 10.70
C THR A 21 -1.69 23.46 10.25
N GLN A 22 -1.00 23.96 9.20
CA GLN A 22 -1.15 25.32 8.69
C GLN A 22 -1.46 25.33 7.19
N GLY A 23 -2.30 26.28 6.74
CA GLY A 23 -2.67 26.45 5.34
C GLY A 23 -3.99 25.75 4.96
N ARG A 24 -4.38 25.86 3.68
CA ARG A 24 -5.64 25.32 3.16
C ARG A 24 -5.59 23.78 3.08
N PRO A 25 -6.54 23.04 3.69
CA PRO A 25 -6.55 21.56 3.68
C PRO A 25 -6.42 20.96 2.28
N ALA A 26 -7.19 21.46 1.30
CA ALA A 26 -7.16 20.94 -0.07
C ALA A 26 -5.77 20.98 -0.70
N LYS A 27 -5.05 22.15 -0.56
CA LYS A 27 -3.71 22.29 -1.11
C LYS A 27 -2.70 21.38 -0.41
N LEU A 28 -2.85 21.17 0.89
CA LEU A 28 -1.97 20.31 1.67
C LEU A 28 -2.15 18.84 1.27
N ILE A 29 -3.40 18.38 1.28
CA ILE A 29 -3.76 16.98 0.97
C ILE A 29 -3.37 16.64 -0.47
N LEU A 30 -3.76 17.47 -1.45
CA LEU A 30 -3.48 17.21 -2.86
C LEU A 30 -1.97 17.23 -3.17
N SER A 31 -1.25 18.24 -2.65
CA SER A 31 0.20 18.34 -2.89
C SER A 31 1.03 17.27 -2.18
N PHE A 32 0.43 16.55 -1.24
CA PHE A 32 1.03 15.38 -0.61
C PHE A 32 0.62 14.08 -1.34
N ALA A 33 -0.65 13.95 -1.74
CA ALA A 33 -1.16 12.77 -2.44
C ALA A 33 -0.58 12.61 -3.85
N LEU A 34 -0.48 13.71 -4.64
CA LEU A 34 0.02 13.64 -6.01
C LEU A 34 1.41 13.01 -6.14
N PRO A 35 2.45 13.40 -5.37
CA PRO A 35 3.73 12.70 -5.45
C PRO A 35 3.64 11.21 -5.11
N LEU A 36 2.79 10.80 -4.16
CA LEU A 36 2.59 9.39 -3.84
C LEU A 36 1.90 8.64 -4.98
N MET A 37 0.90 9.26 -5.63
CA MET A 37 0.25 8.67 -6.81
C MET A 37 1.26 8.38 -7.92
N PHE A 38 2.11 9.35 -8.25
CA PHE A 38 3.16 9.16 -9.25
C PHE A 38 4.18 8.11 -8.83
N GLY A 39 4.62 8.11 -7.56
CA GLY A 39 5.55 7.10 -7.05
C GLY A 39 4.99 5.68 -7.15
N ASN A 40 3.75 5.49 -6.74
CA ASN A 40 3.07 4.20 -6.82
C ASN A 40 2.80 3.77 -8.28
N MET A 41 2.53 4.74 -9.19
CA MET A 41 2.45 4.44 -10.64
C MET A 41 3.78 3.90 -11.18
N PHE A 42 4.90 4.55 -10.87
CA PHE A 42 6.21 4.05 -11.29
C PHE A 42 6.50 2.66 -10.72
N GLN A 43 6.12 2.42 -9.46
CA GLN A 43 6.22 1.09 -8.85
C GLN A 43 5.41 0.05 -9.62
N GLN A 44 4.15 0.36 -9.95
CA GLN A 44 3.30 -0.55 -10.71
C GLN A 44 3.87 -0.82 -12.11
N MET A 45 4.41 0.22 -12.75
CA MET A 45 5.01 0.07 -14.08
C MET A 45 6.23 -0.86 -14.07
N TYR A 46 7.17 -0.71 -13.11
CA TYR A 46 8.32 -1.61 -13.09
C TYR A 46 7.92 -3.05 -12.76
N THR A 47 6.93 -3.27 -11.88
CA THR A 47 6.41 -4.62 -11.60
C THR A 47 5.82 -5.28 -12.86
N MET A 48 5.14 -4.48 -13.71
CA MET A 48 4.65 -4.98 -14.99
C MET A 48 5.79 -5.31 -15.95
N VAL A 49 6.82 -4.47 -16.02
CA VAL A 49 8.01 -4.71 -16.88
C VAL A 49 8.76 -5.95 -16.41
N ASP A 50 8.98 -6.12 -15.11
CA ASP A 50 9.59 -7.30 -14.51
C ASP A 50 8.85 -8.59 -14.92
N THR A 51 7.53 -8.62 -14.76
CA THR A 51 6.70 -9.75 -15.18
C THR A 51 6.81 -10.00 -16.70
N MET A 52 6.86 -8.95 -17.53
CA MET A 52 7.03 -9.07 -18.98
C MET A 52 8.42 -9.62 -19.36
N VAL A 53 9.48 -9.15 -18.71
CA VAL A 53 10.85 -9.61 -18.93
C VAL A 53 10.96 -11.10 -18.58
N VAL A 54 10.46 -11.51 -17.42
CA VAL A 54 10.47 -12.92 -17.00
C VAL A 54 9.64 -13.77 -17.97
N GLY A 55 8.40 -13.38 -18.27
CA GLY A 55 7.52 -14.14 -19.16
C GLY A 55 8.08 -14.31 -20.57
N LYS A 56 8.70 -13.25 -21.14
CA LYS A 56 9.22 -13.28 -22.52
C LYS A 56 10.57 -13.97 -22.66
N PHE A 57 11.44 -13.85 -21.67
CA PHE A 57 12.86 -14.26 -21.81
C PHE A 57 13.24 -15.48 -20.95
N VAL A 58 12.47 -15.79 -19.89
CA VAL A 58 12.71 -16.99 -19.06
C VAL A 58 11.71 -18.08 -19.43
N GLY A 59 10.47 -17.73 -19.69
CA GLY A 59 9.43 -18.67 -20.18
C GLY A 59 8.21 -18.77 -19.28
N VAL A 60 7.26 -19.63 -19.73
CA VAL A 60 5.95 -19.77 -19.11
C VAL A 60 6.04 -20.39 -17.71
N ASP A 61 6.95 -21.37 -17.51
CA ASP A 61 7.14 -22.03 -16.21
C ASP A 61 7.68 -21.06 -15.14
N ALA A 62 8.52 -20.12 -15.55
CA ALA A 62 9.00 -19.04 -14.68
C ALA A 62 7.87 -18.08 -14.32
N LEU A 63 7.00 -17.77 -15.27
CA LEU A 63 5.82 -16.91 -15.01
C LEU A 63 4.83 -17.60 -14.06
N ALA A 64 4.60 -18.91 -14.22
CA ALA A 64 3.81 -19.70 -13.29
C ALA A 64 4.42 -19.71 -11.88
N SER A 65 5.75 -19.82 -11.80
CA SER A 65 6.49 -19.76 -10.53
C SER A 65 6.35 -18.41 -9.81
N LEU A 66 6.39 -17.30 -10.54
CA LEU A 66 6.10 -15.98 -9.99
C LEU A 66 4.67 -15.89 -9.46
N GLY A 67 3.69 -16.34 -10.26
CA GLY A 67 2.28 -16.31 -9.86
C GLY A 67 1.99 -17.12 -8.60
N ALA A 68 2.61 -18.28 -8.43
CA ALA A 68 2.48 -19.09 -7.21
C ALA A 68 3.14 -18.43 -5.98
N ALA A 69 4.23 -17.67 -6.20
CA ALA A 69 4.95 -16.96 -5.15
C ALA A 69 4.27 -15.65 -4.71
N ASP A 70 3.48 -15.02 -5.59
CA ASP A 70 2.95 -13.66 -5.40
C ASP A 70 2.14 -13.50 -4.12
N TRP A 71 1.25 -14.43 -3.81
CA TRP A 71 0.41 -14.34 -2.63
C TRP A 71 1.20 -14.35 -1.32
N LEU A 72 2.23 -15.20 -1.23
CA LEU A 72 3.07 -15.26 -0.05
C LEU A 72 3.95 -14.02 0.08
N ASN A 73 4.47 -13.53 -1.03
CA ASN A 73 5.20 -12.27 -1.08
C ASN A 73 4.32 -11.07 -0.66
N TRP A 74 3.08 -11.02 -1.15
CA TRP A 74 2.09 -9.99 -0.80
C TRP A 74 1.76 -9.98 0.69
N LEU A 75 1.62 -11.16 1.29
CA LEU A 75 1.37 -11.31 2.72
C LEU A 75 2.52 -10.72 3.56
N VAL A 76 3.77 -11.04 3.22
CA VAL A 76 4.95 -10.54 3.93
C VAL A 76 5.09 -9.02 3.76
N ILE A 77 4.91 -8.51 2.54
CA ILE A 77 4.92 -7.06 2.27
C ILE A 77 3.79 -6.35 3.02
N GLY A 78 2.59 -6.93 3.08
CA GLY A 78 1.46 -6.38 3.81
C GLY A 78 1.73 -6.25 5.31
N LEU A 79 2.40 -7.24 5.92
CA LEU A 79 2.87 -7.18 7.32
C LEU A 79 3.86 -6.03 7.53
N ILE A 80 4.86 -5.91 6.66
CA ILE A 80 5.87 -4.84 6.70
C ILE A 80 5.21 -3.46 6.60
N GLN A 81 4.33 -3.27 5.63
CA GLN A 81 3.62 -1.99 5.41
C GLN A 81 2.72 -1.64 6.59
N GLY A 82 1.95 -2.59 7.10
CA GLY A 82 1.07 -2.37 8.24
C GLY A 82 1.82 -1.93 9.50
N LEU A 83 2.91 -2.62 9.84
CA LEU A 83 3.75 -2.26 10.99
C LEU A 83 4.36 -0.86 10.83
N THR A 84 5.02 -0.59 9.71
CA THR A 84 5.72 0.68 9.49
C THR A 84 4.75 1.87 9.37
N GLN A 85 3.57 1.67 8.77
CA GLN A 85 2.51 2.67 8.74
C GLN A 85 1.99 2.97 10.15
N GLY A 86 1.75 1.94 10.97
CA GLY A 86 1.31 2.12 12.34
C GLY A 86 2.32 2.91 13.19
N PHE A 87 3.62 2.62 13.04
CA PHE A 87 4.67 3.39 13.73
C PHE A 87 4.68 4.87 13.30
N SER A 88 4.44 5.13 12.02
CA SER A 88 4.41 6.48 11.46
C SER A 88 3.27 7.34 12.01
N ILE A 89 2.17 6.74 12.48
CA ILE A 89 1.06 7.45 13.10
C ILE A 89 1.54 8.19 14.37
N HIS A 90 2.26 7.47 15.25
CA HIS A 90 2.78 8.08 16.47
C HIS A 90 3.79 9.19 16.17
N ILE A 91 4.66 8.97 15.18
CA ILE A 91 5.64 9.97 14.71
C ILE A 91 4.92 11.23 14.21
N SER A 92 3.87 11.11 13.40
CA SER A 92 3.11 12.27 12.89
C SER A 92 2.40 13.04 14.01
N GLN A 93 1.88 12.34 15.03
CA GLN A 93 1.27 12.96 16.21
C GLN A 93 2.28 13.73 17.04
N ARG A 94 3.49 13.17 17.29
CA ARG A 94 4.57 13.86 18.01
C ARG A 94 5.10 15.08 17.23
N PHE A 95 5.23 14.95 15.92
CA PHE A 95 5.61 16.06 15.05
C PHE A 95 4.58 17.20 15.12
N GLY A 96 3.29 16.91 15.01
CA GLY A 96 2.23 17.91 15.12
C GLY A 96 2.12 18.56 16.49
N ALA A 97 2.52 17.84 17.55
CA ALA A 97 2.57 18.35 18.92
C ALA A 97 3.83 19.21 19.20
N GLU A 98 4.75 19.32 18.23
CA GLU A 98 6.07 19.94 18.39
C GLU A 98 6.91 19.33 19.54
N ASP A 99 6.62 18.07 19.92
CA ASP A 99 7.33 17.29 20.92
C ASP A 99 8.57 16.65 20.30
N TRP A 100 9.65 17.40 20.22
CA TRP A 100 10.88 17.00 19.52
C TRP A 100 11.62 15.84 20.21
N ASP A 101 11.64 15.78 21.56
CA ASP A 101 12.23 14.64 22.27
C ASP A 101 11.41 13.37 22.04
N GLY A 102 10.09 13.45 22.21
CA GLY A 102 9.18 12.37 21.92
C GLY A 102 9.22 11.92 20.45
N LEU A 103 9.40 12.86 19.51
CA LEU A 103 9.57 12.59 18.10
C LEU A 103 10.83 11.76 17.83
N ASN A 104 11.98 12.22 18.33
CA ASN A 104 13.27 11.55 18.14
C ASN A 104 13.26 10.15 18.75
N ARG A 105 12.73 9.99 19.98
CA ARG A 105 12.55 8.67 20.62
C ARG A 105 11.61 7.76 19.82
N SER A 106 10.55 8.31 19.24
CA SER A 106 9.63 7.54 18.39
C SER A 106 10.31 7.08 17.11
N ILE A 107 11.09 7.93 16.46
CA ILE A 107 11.86 7.58 15.26
C ILE A 107 12.86 6.47 15.57
N THR A 108 13.71 6.66 16.59
CA THR A 108 14.75 5.66 16.93
C THR A 108 14.16 4.32 17.35
N THR A 109 13.12 4.34 18.20
CA THR A 109 12.44 3.11 18.63
C THR A 109 11.77 2.41 17.46
N SER A 110 11.13 3.16 16.53
CA SER A 110 10.52 2.60 15.32
C SER A 110 11.56 1.95 14.40
N VAL A 111 12.73 2.56 14.24
CA VAL A 111 13.83 2.00 13.43
C VAL A 111 14.35 0.70 14.06
N LEU A 112 14.62 0.71 15.38
CA LEU A 112 15.08 -0.49 16.09
C LEU A 112 14.04 -1.62 16.06
N LEU A 113 12.78 -1.28 16.27
CA LEU A 113 11.67 -2.26 16.23
C LEU A 113 11.49 -2.81 14.82
N SER A 114 11.60 -1.97 13.79
CA SER A 114 11.55 -2.41 12.39
C SER A 114 12.76 -3.31 12.05
N ALA A 115 13.94 -3.01 12.53
CA ALA A 115 15.10 -3.89 12.33
C ALA A 115 14.88 -5.25 12.99
N ALA A 116 14.42 -5.28 14.25
CA ALA A 116 14.13 -6.53 14.96
C ALA A 116 13.03 -7.35 14.29
N THR A 117 11.90 -6.71 13.93
CA THR A 117 10.80 -7.39 13.23
C THR A 117 11.18 -7.80 11.81
N GLY A 118 12.01 -7.00 11.11
CA GLY A 118 12.55 -7.35 9.79
C GLY A 118 13.42 -8.60 9.82
N ILE A 119 14.27 -8.75 10.84
CA ILE A 119 15.07 -9.98 11.05
C ILE A 119 14.15 -11.18 11.31
N VAL A 120 13.17 -11.03 12.20
CA VAL A 120 12.20 -12.10 12.50
C VAL A 120 11.42 -12.50 11.24
N LEU A 121 10.93 -11.52 10.46
CA LEU A 121 10.22 -11.79 9.22
C LEU A 121 11.13 -12.45 8.17
N THR A 122 12.38 -12.02 8.05
CA THR A 122 13.36 -12.68 7.15
C THR A 122 13.51 -14.16 7.49
N ILE A 123 13.80 -14.45 8.76
CA ILE A 123 14.01 -15.84 9.21
C ILE A 123 12.74 -16.66 9.06
N SER A 124 11.60 -16.16 9.54
CA SER A 124 10.34 -16.90 9.51
C SER A 124 9.84 -17.13 8.08
N SER A 125 9.92 -16.13 7.19
CA SER A 125 9.49 -16.28 5.81
C SER A 125 10.37 -17.25 5.01
N LEU A 126 11.69 -17.27 5.24
CA LEU A 126 12.59 -18.24 4.63
C LEU A 126 12.28 -19.68 5.10
N LEU A 127 12.03 -19.88 6.39
CA LEU A 127 11.71 -21.19 6.94
C LEU A 127 10.31 -21.68 6.53
N LEU A 128 9.35 -20.78 6.38
CA LEU A 128 7.96 -21.11 6.11
C LEU A 128 7.61 -21.12 4.61
N ALA A 129 8.49 -20.63 3.72
CA ALA A 129 8.21 -20.55 2.29
C ALA A 129 7.82 -21.91 1.69
N GLU A 130 8.62 -22.93 1.88
CA GLU A 130 8.34 -24.28 1.34
C GLU A 130 7.12 -24.93 1.98
N PRO A 131 6.96 -25.02 3.32
CA PRO A 131 5.76 -25.56 3.94
C PRO A 131 4.48 -24.89 3.48
N VAL A 132 4.48 -23.56 3.33
CA VAL A 132 3.29 -22.81 2.90
C VAL A 132 2.97 -23.05 1.44
N LEU A 133 3.97 -23.05 0.52
CA LEU A 133 3.73 -23.38 -0.89
C LEU A 133 3.20 -24.80 -1.08
N ARG A 134 3.70 -25.77 -0.31
CA ARG A 134 3.16 -27.14 -0.31
C ARG A 134 1.73 -27.20 0.22
N LEU A 135 1.42 -26.44 1.29
CA LEU A 135 0.06 -26.33 1.82
C LEU A 135 -0.91 -25.71 0.79
N LEU A 136 -0.44 -24.77 -0.01
CA LEU A 136 -1.19 -24.15 -1.11
C LEU A 136 -1.28 -25.04 -2.36
N GLN A 137 -0.77 -26.30 -2.27
CA GLN A 137 -0.81 -27.27 -3.35
C GLN A 137 -0.13 -26.78 -4.65
N THR A 138 0.97 -26.03 -4.50
CA THR A 138 1.78 -25.58 -5.63
C THR A 138 2.28 -26.81 -6.43
N PRO A 139 2.08 -26.88 -7.76
CA PRO A 139 2.53 -27.99 -8.59
C PRO A 139 4.04 -28.27 -8.43
N ALA A 140 4.41 -29.56 -8.52
CA ALA A 140 5.78 -30.02 -8.24
C ALA A 140 6.83 -29.47 -9.22
N ASP A 141 6.44 -29.17 -10.45
CA ASP A 141 7.24 -28.55 -11.50
C ASP A 141 7.44 -27.04 -11.29
N VAL A 142 6.47 -26.35 -10.67
CA VAL A 142 6.49 -24.91 -10.37
C VAL A 142 7.19 -24.59 -9.03
N LEU A 143 7.10 -25.51 -8.06
CA LEU A 143 7.58 -25.32 -6.69
C LEU A 143 9.07 -24.90 -6.60
N PRO A 144 10.03 -25.52 -7.31
CA PRO A 144 11.45 -25.12 -7.22
C PRO A 144 11.68 -23.68 -7.70
N GLY A 145 11.01 -23.27 -8.78
CA GLY A 145 11.10 -21.90 -9.30
C GLY A 145 10.55 -20.87 -8.31
N SER A 146 9.37 -21.16 -7.72
CA SER A 146 8.77 -20.30 -6.70
C SER A 146 9.64 -20.15 -5.46
N LEU A 147 10.23 -21.25 -4.97
CA LEU A 147 11.15 -21.24 -3.83
C LEU A 147 12.41 -20.42 -4.12
N ASN A 148 13.01 -20.61 -5.29
CA ASN A 148 14.20 -19.87 -5.70
C ASN A 148 13.91 -18.34 -5.73
N TYR A 149 12.77 -17.95 -6.27
CA TYR A 149 12.34 -16.55 -6.26
C TYR A 149 12.12 -16.01 -4.84
N LEU A 150 11.34 -16.73 -4.03
CA LEU A 150 11.02 -16.32 -2.66
C LEU A 150 12.25 -16.28 -1.75
N HIS A 151 13.19 -17.19 -1.90
CA HIS A 151 14.43 -17.16 -1.11
C HIS A 151 15.23 -15.88 -1.35
N VAL A 152 15.33 -15.41 -2.59
CA VAL A 152 15.98 -14.14 -2.90
C VAL A 152 15.16 -12.96 -2.34
N MET A 153 13.85 -12.92 -2.58
CA MET A 153 12.97 -11.85 -2.09
C MET A 153 12.97 -11.77 -0.56
N PHE A 154 12.85 -12.90 0.14
CA PHE A 154 12.77 -12.94 1.59
C PHE A 154 14.13 -12.66 2.26
N SER A 155 15.25 -13.02 1.65
CA SER A 155 16.56 -12.57 2.14
C SER A 155 16.70 -11.04 2.12
N GLY A 156 15.95 -10.37 1.24
CA GLY A 156 15.83 -8.92 1.16
C GLY A 156 14.80 -8.27 2.11
N CYS A 157 14.03 -9.03 2.90
CA CYS A 157 12.97 -8.48 3.75
C CYS A 157 13.43 -7.37 4.69
N LEU A 158 14.63 -7.48 5.25
CA LEU A 158 15.21 -6.42 6.10
C LEU A 158 15.43 -5.13 5.32
N ILE A 159 15.82 -5.20 4.05
CA ILE A 159 15.98 -4.06 3.15
C ILE A 159 14.63 -3.42 2.85
N VAL A 160 13.63 -4.24 2.52
CA VAL A 160 12.25 -3.80 2.26
C VAL A 160 11.66 -3.13 3.50
N MET A 161 11.88 -3.71 4.69
CA MET A 161 11.49 -3.11 5.96
C MET A 161 12.18 -1.75 6.18
N GLY A 162 13.49 -1.66 5.89
CA GLY A 162 14.26 -0.42 5.98
C GLY A 162 13.71 0.68 5.07
N TYR A 163 13.42 0.37 3.80
CA TYR A 163 12.77 1.31 2.90
C TYR A 163 11.41 1.77 3.43
N ASN A 164 10.56 0.82 3.84
CA ASN A 164 9.21 1.14 4.29
C ASN A 164 9.20 2.00 5.55
N ILE A 165 10.08 1.74 6.53
CA ILE A 165 10.14 2.57 7.75
C ILE A 165 10.67 3.98 7.44
N PHE A 166 11.74 4.13 6.65
CA PHE A 166 12.28 5.44 6.31
C PHE A 166 11.31 6.26 5.46
N ALA A 167 10.65 5.64 4.48
CA ALA A 167 9.60 6.29 3.70
C ALA A 167 8.41 6.69 4.57
N SER A 168 8.01 5.86 5.54
CA SER A 168 6.90 6.14 6.47
C SER A 168 7.25 7.28 7.44
N ILE A 169 8.49 7.36 7.94
CA ILE A 169 8.98 8.50 8.74
C ILE A 169 8.93 9.79 7.91
N LEU A 170 9.45 9.76 6.67
CA LEU A 170 9.41 10.93 5.77
C LEU A 170 7.97 11.39 5.53
N ARG A 171 7.04 10.46 5.26
CA ARG A 171 5.62 10.77 5.10
C ARG A 171 5.02 11.35 6.38
N ALA A 172 5.31 10.80 7.56
CA ALA A 172 4.83 11.31 8.84
C ALA A 172 5.27 12.76 9.10
N LEU A 173 6.45 13.15 8.62
CA LEU A 173 7.00 14.51 8.66
C LEU A 173 6.51 15.40 7.50
N GLY A 174 5.53 14.95 6.71
CA GLY A 174 4.93 15.72 5.62
C GLY A 174 5.74 15.72 4.30
N ASN A 175 6.75 14.87 4.17
CA ASN A 175 7.55 14.75 2.96
C ASN A 175 7.14 13.53 2.13
N SER A 176 6.31 13.75 1.10
CA SER A 176 5.93 12.72 0.12
C SER A 176 6.79 12.72 -1.15
N ARG A 177 7.59 13.78 -1.38
CA ARG A 177 8.39 13.92 -2.59
C ARG A 177 9.64 13.04 -2.58
N THR A 178 10.29 12.89 -1.43
CA THR A 178 11.49 12.05 -1.34
C THR A 178 11.17 10.57 -1.60
N PRO A 179 10.14 9.96 -1.01
CA PRO A 179 9.72 8.61 -1.39
C PRO A 179 9.40 8.47 -2.89
N LEU A 180 8.75 9.47 -3.51
CA LEU A 180 8.55 9.49 -4.97
C LEU A 180 9.87 9.41 -5.72
N ILE A 181 10.83 10.30 -5.41
CA ILE A 181 12.13 10.33 -6.10
C ILE A 181 12.86 9.00 -5.91
N ALA A 182 12.83 8.44 -4.70
CA ALA A 182 13.42 7.13 -4.41
C ALA A 182 12.79 6.02 -5.27
N MET A 183 11.45 6.01 -5.41
CA MET A 183 10.75 5.03 -6.24
C MET A 183 11.03 5.19 -7.72
N VAL A 184 11.09 6.43 -8.23
CA VAL A 184 11.44 6.69 -9.64
C VAL A 184 12.86 6.18 -9.94
N ILE A 185 13.84 6.51 -9.10
CA ILE A 185 15.22 6.01 -9.25
C ILE A 185 15.25 4.48 -9.23
N ALA A 186 14.57 3.88 -8.23
CA ALA A 186 14.49 2.43 -8.10
C ALA A 186 13.85 1.75 -9.32
N SER A 187 12.80 2.35 -9.89
CA SER A 187 12.13 1.79 -11.07
C SER A 187 13.07 1.70 -12.28
N PHE A 188 13.83 2.76 -12.55
CA PHE A 188 14.80 2.74 -13.65
C PHE A 188 15.96 1.77 -13.40
N VAL A 189 16.46 1.72 -12.15
CA VAL A 189 17.51 0.78 -11.77
C VAL A 189 17.01 -0.66 -11.86
N ASN A 190 15.80 -0.95 -11.36
CA ASN A 190 15.20 -2.28 -11.44
C ASN A 190 15.11 -2.75 -12.89
N ILE A 191 14.50 -1.95 -13.79
CA ILE A 191 14.39 -2.30 -15.22
C ILE A 191 15.76 -2.57 -15.84
N GLY A 192 16.75 -1.71 -15.56
CA GLY A 192 18.12 -1.90 -16.06
C GLY A 192 18.77 -3.19 -15.55
N LEU A 193 18.58 -3.51 -14.26
CA LEU A 193 19.12 -4.72 -13.64
C LEU A 193 18.37 -5.98 -14.10
N ASP A 194 17.04 -5.91 -14.32
CA ASP A 194 16.26 -7.02 -14.88
C ASP A 194 16.82 -7.43 -16.25
N LEU A 195 17.02 -6.46 -17.13
CA LEU A 195 17.61 -6.72 -18.44
C LEU A 195 19.04 -7.29 -18.32
N LEU A 196 19.84 -6.76 -17.41
CA LEU A 196 21.20 -7.25 -17.19
C LEU A 196 21.21 -8.69 -16.62
N PHE A 197 20.47 -8.95 -15.56
CA PHE A 197 20.51 -10.21 -14.84
C PHE A 197 19.76 -11.33 -15.58
N VAL A 198 18.65 -11.01 -16.23
CA VAL A 198 17.84 -12.00 -16.94
C VAL A 198 18.40 -12.26 -18.35
N LEU A 199 18.74 -11.21 -19.13
CA LEU A 199 19.17 -11.36 -20.51
C LEU A 199 20.67 -11.65 -20.65
N VAL A 200 21.52 -10.90 -19.92
CA VAL A 200 22.98 -11.00 -20.09
C VAL A 200 23.54 -12.12 -19.21
N PHE A 201 23.22 -12.09 -17.91
CA PHE A 201 23.73 -13.09 -16.96
C PHE A 201 22.92 -14.38 -16.95
N ARG A 202 21.69 -14.37 -17.49
CA ARG A 202 20.80 -15.54 -17.59
C ARG A 202 20.48 -16.18 -16.22
N TRP A 203 20.34 -15.35 -15.19
CA TRP A 203 19.97 -15.81 -13.84
C TRP A 203 18.51 -16.18 -13.69
N GLY A 204 17.69 -16.07 -14.76
CA GLY A 204 16.28 -16.41 -14.73
C GLY A 204 15.48 -15.59 -13.72
N ILE A 205 14.55 -16.25 -13.05
CA ILE A 205 13.66 -15.58 -12.05
C ILE A 205 14.42 -15.08 -10.81
N GLN A 206 15.54 -15.71 -10.45
CA GLN A 206 16.39 -15.23 -9.36
C GLN A 206 17.02 -13.88 -9.69
N GLY A 207 17.33 -13.65 -10.97
CA GLY A 207 17.84 -12.37 -11.46
C GLY A 207 16.84 -11.25 -11.28
N ALA A 208 15.57 -11.47 -11.62
CA ALA A 208 14.50 -10.52 -11.42
C ALA A 208 14.27 -10.22 -9.93
N ALA A 209 14.25 -11.25 -9.08
CA ALA A 209 14.17 -11.07 -7.63
C ALA A 209 15.33 -10.25 -7.08
N ALA A 210 16.56 -10.53 -7.52
CA ALA A 210 17.76 -9.80 -7.10
C ALA A 210 17.72 -8.33 -7.55
N ALA A 211 17.28 -8.06 -8.78
CA ALA A 211 17.11 -6.70 -9.30
C ALA A 211 16.10 -5.90 -8.43
N THR A 212 14.99 -6.52 -8.06
CA THR A 212 13.98 -5.92 -7.17
C THR A 212 14.56 -5.61 -5.78
N VAL A 213 15.30 -6.53 -5.15
CA VAL A 213 15.91 -6.31 -3.83
C VAL A 213 16.96 -5.19 -3.89
N ILE A 214 17.79 -5.14 -4.94
CA ILE A 214 18.79 -4.07 -5.14
C ILE A 214 18.12 -2.71 -5.36
N ALA A 215 17.05 -2.65 -6.16
CA ALA A 215 16.27 -1.43 -6.35
C ALA A 215 15.66 -0.93 -5.04
N GLN A 216 15.13 -1.82 -4.20
CA GLN A 216 14.64 -1.50 -2.86
C GLN A 216 15.76 -1.01 -1.93
N LEU A 217 16.97 -1.58 -2.02
CA LEU A 217 18.14 -1.10 -1.27
C LEU A 217 18.49 0.35 -1.64
N ILE A 218 18.48 0.67 -2.93
CA ILE A 218 18.73 2.03 -3.40
C ILE A 218 17.66 2.99 -2.85
N SER A 219 16.37 2.62 -2.92
CA SER A 219 15.28 3.40 -2.32
C SER A 219 15.48 3.62 -0.82
N CYS A 220 15.87 2.58 -0.10
CA CYS A 220 16.19 2.62 1.32
C CYS A 220 17.29 3.63 1.62
N LEU A 221 18.41 3.57 0.86
CA LEU A 221 19.55 4.46 1.03
C LEU A 221 19.21 5.92 0.69
N VAL A 222 18.43 6.17 -0.36
CA VAL A 222 17.96 7.52 -0.72
C VAL A 222 17.07 8.09 0.40
N CYS A 223 16.12 7.30 0.92
CA CYS A 223 15.27 7.75 2.03
C CYS A 223 16.07 7.99 3.32
N LEU A 224 17.03 7.12 3.65
CA LEU A 224 17.90 7.27 4.81
C LEU A 224 18.79 8.54 4.70
N TRP A 225 19.37 8.77 3.53
CA TRP A 225 20.15 9.98 3.28
C TRP A 225 19.31 11.25 3.42
N ALA A 226 18.10 11.23 2.88
CA ALA A 226 17.17 12.35 3.00
C ALA A 226 16.77 12.61 4.46
N LEU A 227 16.51 11.57 5.26
CA LEU A 227 16.21 11.70 6.68
C LEU A 227 17.34 12.39 7.46
N ARG A 228 18.61 12.05 7.16
CA ARG A 228 19.77 12.69 7.78
C ARG A 228 19.92 14.17 7.41
N SER A 229 19.29 14.59 6.31
CA SER A 229 19.33 15.97 5.79
C SER A 229 18.17 16.85 6.27
N LEU A 230 17.21 16.28 7.02
CA LEU A 230 16.03 17.01 7.50
C LEU A 230 16.42 18.04 8.59
N PRO A 231 15.74 19.19 8.62
CA PRO A 231 15.92 20.20 9.67
C PRO A 231 15.16 19.81 10.95
N ILE A 232 15.41 18.64 11.48
CA ILE A 232 14.91 18.20 12.79
C ILE A 232 16.06 18.19 13.79
N PRO A 233 15.81 18.32 15.10
CA PRO A 233 16.84 18.23 16.11
C PRO A 233 17.64 16.93 15.97
N ARG A 234 18.96 17.01 16.16
CA ARG A 234 19.81 15.83 16.06
C ARG A 234 19.42 14.79 17.11
N ILE A 235 19.36 13.55 16.68
CA ILE A 235 19.11 12.42 17.56
C ILE A 235 20.32 12.22 18.47
N GLU A 236 20.11 12.29 19.78
CA GLU A 236 21.12 12.05 20.80
C GLU A 236 21.28 10.56 21.09
N LYS A 237 22.45 10.17 21.58
CA LYS A 237 22.70 8.77 21.97
C LYS A 237 21.71 8.25 23.04
N SER A 238 21.27 9.12 23.94
CA SER A 238 20.27 8.84 24.98
C SER A 238 18.91 8.41 24.41
N GLN A 239 18.55 8.93 23.23
CA GLN A 239 17.26 8.66 22.55
C GLN A 239 17.24 7.31 21.80
N TRP A 240 18.38 6.62 21.67
CA TRP A 240 18.47 5.26 21.12
C TRP A 240 18.13 4.17 22.15
N ARG A 241 17.78 4.53 23.37
CA ARG A 241 17.33 3.58 24.40
C ARG A 241 15.81 3.43 24.31
N PRO A 242 15.30 2.33 23.76
CA PRO A 242 13.87 2.11 23.66
C PRO A 242 13.26 1.91 25.06
N SER A 243 12.09 2.48 25.31
CA SER A 243 11.32 2.25 26.52
C SER A 243 10.18 1.28 26.28
N ALA A 244 9.91 0.38 27.23
CA ALA A 244 8.84 -0.60 27.08
C ALA A 244 7.45 0.04 26.83
N PRO A 245 7.07 1.17 27.47
CA PRO A 245 5.81 1.85 27.15
C PRO A 245 5.72 2.32 25.70
N LEU A 246 6.83 2.85 25.14
CA LEU A 246 6.86 3.31 23.76
C LEU A 246 6.80 2.15 22.76
N ILE A 247 7.54 1.05 23.03
CA ILE A 247 7.45 -0.18 22.22
C ILE A 247 6.00 -0.68 22.22
N ARG A 248 5.37 -0.80 23.40
CA ARG A 248 3.97 -1.24 23.49
C ARG A 248 3.03 -0.32 22.72
N ARG A 249 3.25 1.00 22.78
CA ARG A 249 2.44 1.99 22.03
C ARG A 249 2.61 1.82 20.53
N LEU A 250 3.83 1.69 20.01
CA LEU A 250 4.08 1.49 18.59
C LEU A 250 3.49 0.17 18.09
N LEU A 251 3.67 -0.92 18.82
CA LEU A 251 3.07 -2.21 18.48
C LEU A 251 1.55 -2.17 18.52
N SER A 252 0.93 -1.48 19.48
CA SER A 252 -0.53 -1.34 19.54
C SER A 252 -1.10 -0.57 18.35
N LEU A 253 -0.30 0.24 17.66
CA LEU A 253 -0.69 0.91 16.43
C LEU A 253 -0.35 0.07 15.19
N GLY A 254 0.80 -0.58 15.16
CA GLY A 254 1.29 -1.30 13.97
C GLY A 254 0.69 -2.69 13.81
N ALA A 255 0.56 -3.46 14.90
CA ALA A 255 0.07 -4.84 14.79
C ALA A 255 -1.38 -4.95 14.25
N PRO A 256 -2.35 -4.10 14.66
CA PRO A 256 -3.68 -4.15 14.06
C PRO A 256 -3.67 -3.84 12.55
N LEU A 257 -2.81 -2.91 12.08
CA LEU A 257 -2.70 -2.59 10.66
C LEU A 257 -2.06 -3.74 9.87
N ALA A 258 -1.04 -4.38 10.43
CA ALA A 258 -0.43 -5.56 9.84
C ALA A 258 -1.46 -6.71 9.72
N LEU A 259 -2.21 -6.95 10.78
CA LEU A 259 -3.29 -7.95 10.79
C LEU A 259 -4.40 -7.60 9.78
N GLN A 260 -4.79 -6.33 9.68
CA GLN A 260 -5.74 -5.86 8.67
C GLN A 260 -5.30 -6.23 7.25
N ASN A 261 -4.05 -5.95 6.89
CA ASN A 261 -3.52 -6.28 5.55
C ASN A 261 -3.51 -7.79 5.31
N THR A 262 -3.15 -8.58 6.33
CA THR A 262 -3.19 -10.04 6.26
C THR A 262 -4.62 -10.56 6.02
N ILE A 263 -5.61 -10.02 6.74
CA ILE A 263 -7.02 -10.41 6.61
C ILE A 263 -7.54 -10.11 5.20
N ILE A 264 -7.21 -8.93 4.66
CA ILE A 264 -7.61 -8.54 3.31
C ILE A 264 -6.98 -9.48 2.27
N ALA A 265 -5.70 -9.83 2.44
CA ALA A 265 -5.01 -10.78 1.55
C ALA A 265 -5.66 -12.17 1.57
N VAL A 266 -5.96 -12.71 2.76
CA VAL A 266 -6.67 -14.00 2.91
C VAL A 266 -8.04 -13.94 2.25
N GLY A 267 -8.79 -12.85 2.44
CA GLY A 267 -10.08 -12.65 1.77
C GLY A 267 -9.98 -12.71 0.25
N GLY A 268 -8.95 -12.10 -0.33
CA GLY A 268 -8.67 -12.15 -1.77
C GLY A 268 -8.36 -13.56 -2.28
N MET A 269 -7.57 -14.34 -1.53
CA MET A 269 -7.27 -15.74 -1.87
C MET A 269 -8.53 -16.61 -1.92
N VAL A 270 -9.44 -16.46 -0.95
CA VAL A 270 -10.70 -17.23 -0.92
C VAL A 270 -11.59 -16.86 -2.11
N VAL A 271 -11.70 -15.56 -2.44
CA VAL A 271 -12.48 -15.13 -3.62
C VAL A 271 -11.85 -15.68 -4.91
N GLN A 272 -10.52 -15.68 -5.03
CA GLN A 272 -9.84 -16.27 -6.18
C GLN A 272 -10.20 -17.74 -6.36
N SER A 273 -10.34 -18.51 -5.28
CA SER A 273 -10.80 -19.89 -5.34
C SER A 273 -12.22 -20.01 -5.92
N VAL A 274 -13.12 -19.10 -5.51
CA VAL A 274 -14.49 -19.02 -6.08
C VAL A 274 -14.44 -18.64 -7.56
N VAL A 275 -13.64 -17.64 -7.93
CA VAL A 275 -13.46 -17.22 -9.33
C VAL A 275 -13.00 -18.39 -10.22
N ASN A 276 -12.08 -19.21 -9.73
CA ASN A 276 -11.55 -20.35 -10.47
C ASN A 276 -12.63 -21.39 -10.81
N SER A 277 -13.72 -21.48 -10.05
CA SER A 277 -14.82 -22.40 -10.31
C SER A 277 -15.71 -22.02 -11.53
N PHE A 278 -15.62 -20.77 -12.03
CA PHE A 278 -16.41 -20.29 -13.15
C PHE A 278 -15.78 -20.58 -14.54
N GLY A 279 -14.61 -21.21 -14.58
CA GLY A 279 -13.95 -21.61 -15.81
C GLY A 279 -13.01 -20.56 -16.39
N VAL A 280 -12.24 -20.99 -17.40
CA VAL A 280 -11.06 -20.27 -17.90
C VAL A 280 -11.37 -18.88 -18.45
N LEU A 281 -12.46 -18.72 -19.21
CA LEU A 281 -12.84 -17.43 -19.80
C LEU A 281 -13.18 -16.39 -18.72
N PHE A 282 -13.89 -16.81 -17.68
CA PHE A 282 -14.22 -15.94 -16.56
C PHE A 282 -12.97 -15.53 -15.77
N VAL A 283 -12.09 -16.50 -15.45
CA VAL A 283 -10.82 -16.25 -14.77
C VAL A 283 -9.95 -15.27 -15.56
N ALA A 284 -9.86 -15.43 -16.89
CA ALA A 284 -9.10 -14.53 -17.74
C ALA A 284 -9.64 -13.10 -17.69
N GLY A 285 -10.97 -12.92 -17.81
CA GLY A 285 -11.61 -11.61 -17.73
C GLY A 285 -11.45 -10.96 -16.35
N TYR A 286 -11.65 -11.71 -15.28
CA TYR A 286 -11.43 -11.27 -13.90
C TYR A 286 -9.98 -10.81 -13.67
N THR A 287 -9.01 -11.61 -14.12
CA THR A 287 -7.58 -11.31 -13.99
C THR A 287 -7.17 -10.06 -14.77
N ALA A 288 -7.65 -9.90 -16.00
CA ALA A 288 -7.40 -8.70 -16.80
C ALA A 288 -7.91 -7.43 -16.12
N THR A 289 -9.12 -7.49 -15.53
CA THR A 289 -9.69 -6.37 -14.78
C THR A 289 -8.89 -6.08 -13.51
N ASN A 290 -8.45 -7.10 -12.77
CA ASN A 290 -7.66 -6.91 -11.55
C ASN A 290 -6.31 -6.23 -11.81
N LYS A 291 -5.66 -6.48 -12.96
CA LYS A 291 -4.45 -5.74 -13.35
C LYS A 291 -4.73 -4.25 -13.52
N LEU A 292 -5.87 -3.91 -14.13
CA LEU A 292 -6.28 -2.52 -14.30
C LEU A 292 -6.75 -1.91 -12.97
N TYR A 293 -7.43 -2.69 -12.12
CA TYR A 293 -7.85 -2.27 -10.77
C TYR A 293 -6.70 -1.77 -9.90
N GLY A 294 -5.55 -2.43 -9.95
CA GLY A 294 -4.36 -1.98 -9.22
C GLY A 294 -3.96 -0.52 -9.54
N LEU A 295 -4.19 -0.07 -10.78
CA LEU A 295 -3.97 1.33 -11.16
C LEU A 295 -5.05 2.26 -10.59
N LEU A 296 -6.32 1.80 -10.54
CA LEU A 296 -7.43 2.58 -10.00
C LEU A 296 -7.30 2.82 -8.49
N GLU A 297 -6.74 1.85 -7.78
CA GLU A 297 -6.54 1.91 -6.33
C GLU A 297 -5.41 2.88 -5.90
N ILE A 298 -4.45 3.17 -6.79
CA ILE A 298 -3.30 4.05 -6.49
C ILE A 298 -3.74 5.41 -5.94
N ALA A 299 -4.76 6.02 -6.52
CA ALA A 299 -5.22 7.32 -6.07
C ALA A 299 -5.93 7.21 -4.71
N ALA A 300 -6.73 6.17 -4.47
CA ALA A 300 -7.42 5.92 -3.19
C ALA A 300 -6.42 5.77 -2.04
N THR A 301 -5.42 4.92 -2.21
CA THR A 301 -4.36 4.68 -1.21
C THR A 301 -3.52 5.93 -0.96
N SER A 302 -3.24 6.72 -1.99
CA SER A 302 -2.47 7.97 -1.88
C SER A 302 -3.24 9.05 -1.10
N PHE A 303 -4.55 9.18 -1.31
CA PHE A 303 -5.41 10.00 -0.45
C PHE A 303 -5.42 9.47 0.99
N GLY A 304 -5.45 8.14 1.17
CA GLY A 304 -5.35 7.50 2.46
C GLY A 304 -4.08 7.92 3.22
N PHE A 305 -2.90 7.72 2.64
CA PHE A 305 -1.62 8.14 3.26
C PHE A 305 -1.59 9.64 3.59
N SER A 306 -2.14 10.46 2.70
CA SER A 306 -2.25 11.90 2.95
C SER A 306 -3.13 12.19 4.17
N MET A 307 -4.25 11.50 4.30
CA MET A 307 -5.16 11.68 5.43
C MET A 307 -4.62 11.15 6.75
N ALA A 308 -3.89 10.03 6.75
CA ALA A 308 -3.23 9.52 7.95
C ALA A 308 -2.23 10.55 8.51
N THR A 309 -1.38 11.12 7.64
CA THR A 309 -0.40 12.15 8.04
C THR A 309 -1.08 13.45 8.45
N TYR A 310 -2.05 13.93 7.66
CA TYR A 310 -2.79 15.16 7.95
C TYR A 310 -3.51 15.06 9.30
N THR A 311 -4.22 13.97 9.53
CA THR A 311 -4.97 13.76 10.77
C THR A 311 -4.04 13.59 11.97
N GLY A 312 -2.95 12.81 11.81
CA GLY A 312 -1.97 12.61 12.88
C GLY A 312 -1.33 13.91 13.33
N GLN A 313 -0.84 14.75 12.41
CA GLN A 313 -0.24 16.02 12.74
C GLN A 313 -1.25 17.00 13.37
N ASN A 314 -2.46 17.12 12.81
CA ASN A 314 -3.48 18.00 13.37
C ASN A 314 -4.01 17.51 14.73
N LEU A 315 -4.04 16.21 14.99
CA LEU A 315 -4.37 15.66 16.30
C LEU A 315 -3.29 16.02 17.34
N GLY A 316 -2.01 15.85 16.99
CA GLY A 316 -0.89 16.25 17.82
C GLY A 316 -0.93 17.73 18.18
N ALA A 317 -1.24 18.59 17.21
CA ALA A 317 -1.42 20.02 17.39
C ALA A 317 -2.74 20.42 18.07
N LYS A 318 -3.59 19.46 18.46
CA LYS A 318 -4.94 19.67 19.03
C LYS A 318 -5.89 20.49 18.14
N ARG A 319 -5.65 20.49 16.82
CA ARG A 319 -6.47 21.22 15.82
C ARG A 319 -7.63 20.36 15.32
N TYR A 320 -8.59 20.10 16.20
CA TYR A 320 -9.74 19.22 15.92
C TYR A 320 -10.68 19.76 14.82
N ASP A 321 -10.83 21.08 14.72
CA ASP A 321 -11.54 21.78 13.67
C ASP A 321 -10.98 21.44 12.28
N ARG A 322 -9.66 21.41 12.16
CA ARG A 322 -8.96 21.10 10.92
C ARG A 322 -9.11 19.64 10.49
N ILE A 323 -9.14 18.71 11.45
CA ILE A 323 -9.37 17.30 11.12
C ILE A 323 -10.75 17.14 10.44
N ARG A 324 -11.79 17.81 10.96
CA ARG A 324 -13.13 17.75 10.37
C ARG A 324 -13.22 18.43 9.00
N SER A 325 -12.63 19.61 8.86
CA SER A 325 -12.62 20.29 7.55
C SER A 325 -11.75 19.54 6.54
N GLY A 326 -10.63 18.95 6.98
CA GLY A 326 -9.72 18.19 6.16
C GLY A 326 -10.37 16.93 5.60
N ILE A 327 -11.09 16.15 6.44
CA ILE A 327 -11.73 14.93 5.96
C ILE A 327 -12.88 15.22 4.96
N ARG A 328 -13.67 16.28 5.18
CA ARG A 328 -14.68 16.72 4.22
C ARG A 328 -14.05 17.08 2.88
N THR A 329 -12.98 17.85 2.94
CA THR A 329 -12.23 18.28 1.74
C THR A 329 -11.62 17.07 1.02
N ALA A 330 -11.00 16.14 1.76
CA ALA A 330 -10.42 14.92 1.19
C ALA A 330 -11.49 14.02 0.57
N ALA A 331 -12.63 13.84 1.25
CA ALA A 331 -13.74 13.05 0.73
C ALA A 331 -14.30 13.64 -0.58
N LEU A 332 -14.50 14.95 -0.64
CA LEU A 332 -14.95 15.62 -1.87
C LEU A 332 -13.94 15.46 -3.01
N MET A 333 -12.65 15.67 -2.75
CA MET A 333 -11.60 15.49 -3.76
C MET A 333 -11.49 14.04 -4.20
N ALA A 334 -11.56 13.10 -3.27
CA ALA A 334 -11.51 11.67 -3.54
C ALA A 334 -12.70 11.22 -4.41
N VAL A 335 -13.92 11.64 -4.08
CA VAL A 335 -15.12 11.38 -4.88
C VAL A 335 -15.00 11.99 -6.26
N ALA A 336 -14.57 13.26 -6.38
CA ALA A 336 -14.38 13.91 -7.67
C ALA A 336 -13.36 13.17 -8.54
N THR A 337 -12.23 12.73 -7.94
CA THR A 337 -11.21 11.91 -8.63
C THR A 337 -11.80 10.56 -9.06
N ALA A 338 -12.54 9.90 -8.18
CA ALA A 338 -13.20 8.63 -8.50
C ALA A 338 -14.17 8.78 -9.69
N LEU A 339 -14.98 9.83 -9.71
CA LEU A 339 -15.93 10.10 -10.82
C LEU A 339 -15.22 10.33 -12.15
N VAL A 340 -14.09 11.08 -12.14
CA VAL A 340 -13.28 11.28 -13.35
C VAL A 340 -12.71 9.95 -13.83
N ILE A 341 -12.15 9.15 -12.94
CA ILE A 341 -11.61 7.82 -13.29
C ILE A 341 -12.72 6.90 -13.78
N THR A 342 -13.90 6.90 -13.13
CA THR A 342 -15.08 6.15 -13.57
C THR A 342 -15.46 6.51 -15.01
N ALA A 343 -15.57 7.80 -15.32
CA ALA A 343 -15.87 8.25 -16.67
C ALA A 343 -14.81 7.78 -17.68
N CYS A 344 -13.52 7.89 -17.34
CA CYS A 344 -12.43 7.37 -18.18
C CYS A 344 -12.53 5.86 -18.40
N MET A 345 -12.85 5.08 -17.35
CA MET A 345 -12.95 3.61 -17.45
C MET A 345 -14.17 3.17 -18.24
N LEU A 346 -15.30 3.85 -18.11
CA LEU A 346 -16.49 3.54 -18.91
C LEU A 346 -16.29 3.90 -20.38
N LEU A 347 -15.57 4.98 -20.69
CA LEU A 347 -15.31 5.41 -22.07
C LEU A 347 -14.18 4.61 -22.75
N PHE A 348 -13.09 4.39 -22.02
CA PHE A 348 -11.85 3.81 -22.56
C PHE A 348 -11.51 2.43 -22.01
N GLY A 349 -12.34 1.85 -21.13
CA GLY A 349 -12.06 0.58 -20.47
C GLY A 349 -11.92 -0.60 -21.43
N ARG A 350 -12.76 -0.68 -22.48
CA ARG A 350 -12.63 -1.74 -23.49
C ARG A 350 -11.28 -1.72 -24.22
N PRO A 351 -10.84 -0.60 -24.85
CA PRO A 351 -9.52 -0.55 -25.46
C PRO A 351 -8.37 -0.75 -24.47
N LEU A 352 -8.51 -0.30 -23.21
CA LEU A 352 -7.48 -0.56 -22.19
C LEU A 352 -7.39 -2.03 -21.81
N LEU A 353 -8.52 -2.72 -21.63
CA LEU A 353 -8.56 -4.15 -21.34
C LEU A 353 -8.03 -4.99 -22.50
N SER A 354 -8.32 -4.61 -23.76
CA SER A 354 -7.85 -5.34 -24.94
C SER A 354 -6.32 -5.38 -25.05
N LEU A 355 -5.60 -4.44 -24.43
CA LEU A 355 -4.13 -4.47 -24.37
C LEU A 355 -3.57 -5.64 -23.54
N PHE A 356 -4.38 -6.21 -22.65
CA PHE A 356 -4.01 -7.36 -21.80
C PHE A 356 -4.44 -8.71 -22.39
N LEU A 357 -5.19 -8.71 -23.50
CA LEU A 357 -5.75 -9.91 -24.09
C LEU A 357 -4.97 -10.26 -25.36
N SER A 358 -4.73 -11.55 -25.54
CA SER A 358 -4.08 -12.12 -26.72
C SER A 358 -4.73 -13.45 -27.08
N GLY A 359 -4.72 -13.84 -28.37
CA GLY A 359 -5.30 -15.09 -28.83
C GLY A 359 -6.28 -14.91 -29.98
N GLU A 360 -7.14 -15.89 -30.22
CA GLU A 360 -8.16 -15.86 -31.26
C GLU A 360 -9.25 -14.83 -30.98
N GLN A 361 -9.68 -14.07 -32.00
CA GLN A 361 -10.60 -12.93 -31.86
C GLN A 361 -11.91 -13.29 -31.15
N SER A 362 -12.47 -14.48 -31.46
CA SER A 362 -13.71 -14.96 -30.85
C SER A 362 -13.61 -15.20 -29.34
N VAL A 363 -12.45 -15.65 -28.88
CA VAL A 363 -12.15 -15.86 -27.44
C VAL A 363 -11.86 -14.52 -26.76
N GLN A 364 -11.11 -13.64 -27.44
CA GLN A 364 -10.84 -12.30 -26.91
C GLN A 364 -12.12 -11.51 -26.65
N ASP A 365 -13.10 -11.55 -27.58
CA ASP A 365 -14.37 -10.84 -27.45
C ASP A 365 -15.18 -11.32 -26.23
N GLN A 366 -15.19 -12.65 -25.97
CA GLN A 366 -15.86 -13.21 -24.80
C GLN A 366 -15.18 -12.79 -23.49
N VAL A 367 -13.86 -12.89 -23.42
CA VAL A 367 -13.07 -12.48 -22.25
C VAL A 367 -13.22 -10.98 -22.01
N LEU A 368 -13.20 -10.17 -23.07
CA LEU A 368 -13.38 -8.71 -22.99
C LEU A 368 -14.76 -8.34 -22.45
N ALA A 369 -15.81 -9.07 -22.85
CA ALA A 369 -17.16 -8.85 -22.34
C ALA A 369 -17.24 -9.06 -20.82
N VAL A 370 -16.66 -10.15 -20.31
CA VAL A 370 -16.58 -10.45 -18.87
C VAL A 370 -15.75 -9.37 -18.14
N ALA A 371 -14.56 -9.07 -18.67
CA ALA A 371 -13.65 -8.10 -18.08
C ALA A 371 -14.26 -6.70 -18.00
N TYR A 372 -14.88 -6.23 -19.08
CA TYR A 372 -15.50 -4.90 -19.12
C TYR A 372 -16.72 -4.80 -18.21
N ARG A 373 -17.52 -5.87 -18.11
CA ARG A 373 -18.66 -5.90 -17.18
C ARG A 373 -18.21 -5.75 -15.73
N TYR A 374 -17.17 -6.50 -15.32
CA TYR A 374 -16.55 -6.38 -14.00
C TYR A 374 -15.97 -4.98 -13.78
N LEU A 375 -15.19 -4.46 -14.75
CA LEU A 375 -14.62 -3.12 -14.68
C LEU A 375 -15.69 -2.05 -14.52
N ALA A 376 -16.81 -2.15 -15.26
CA ALA A 376 -17.90 -1.18 -15.19
C ALA A 376 -18.56 -1.17 -13.80
N ILE A 377 -18.86 -2.35 -13.23
CA ILE A 377 -19.45 -2.48 -11.88
C ILE A 377 -18.52 -1.86 -10.83
N MET A 378 -17.23 -2.20 -10.85
CA MET A 378 -16.26 -1.64 -9.92
C MET A 378 -16.08 -0.12 -10.09
N SER A 379 -16.01 0.35 -11.33
CA SER A 379 -15.81 1.77 -11.62
C SER A 379 -16.96 2.63 -11.15
N VAL A 380 -18.21 2.22 -11.35
CA VAL A 380 -19.39 2.97 -10.88
C VAL A 380 -19.37 3.15 -9.35
N MET A 381 -18.88 2.16 -8.61
CA MET A 381 -18.80 2.19 -7.15
C MET A 381 -17.40 2.58 -6.61
N LEU A 382 -16.51 3.01 -7.48
CA LEU A 382 -15.14 3.39 -7.11
C LEU A 382 -15.09 4.50 -6.05
N PHE A 383 -16.07 5.40 -6.04
CA PHE A 383 -16.19 6.45 -5.03
C PHE A 383 -16.32 5.89 -3.60
N VAL A 384 -16.96 4.72 -3.43
CA VAL A 384 -17.07 4.04 -2.14
C VAL A 384 -15.69 3.59 -1.65
N LEU A 385 -14.88 2.98 -2.52
CA LEU A 385 -13.51 2.59 -2.23
C LEU A 385 -12.68 3.79 -1.79
N TYR A 386 -12.82 4.92 -2.47
CA TYR A 386 -12.06 6.14 -2.14
C TYR A 386 -12.48 6.71 -0.79
N LEU A 387 -13.78 6.74 -0.49
CA LEU A 387 -14.27 7.13 0.82
C LEU A 387 -13.77 6.17 1.92
N LEU A 388 -13.79 4.86 1.66
CA LEU A 388 -13.26 3.85 2.57
C LEU A 388 -11.80 4.17 2.95
N HIS A 389 -10.92 4.42 1.97
CA HIS A 389 -9.52 4.74 2.23
C HIS A 389 -9.34 6.06 3.00
N VAL A 390 -10.11 7.10 2.67
CA VAL A 390 -10.05 8.40 3.35
C VAL A 390 -10.44 8.27 4.83
N TYR A 391 -11.58 7.63 5.14
CA TYR A 391 -12.04 7.49 6.51
C TYR A 391 -11.23 6.48 7.33
N ARG A 392 -10.81 5.36 6.71
CA ARG A 392 -9.91 4.38 7.32
C ARG A 392 -8.62 5.03 7.79
N SER A 393 -7.98 5.76 6.90
CA SER A 393 -6.71 6.43 7.20
C SER A 393 -6.86 7.62 8.14
N ALA A 394 -7.99 8.32 8.14
CA ALA A 394 -8.26 9.34 9.14
C ALA A 394 -8.37 8.76 10.54
N LEU A 395 -9.09 7.65 10.73
CA LEU A 395 -9.16 6.93 12.02
C LEU A 395 -7.79 6.42 12.45
N GLN A 396 -7.02 5.84 11.52
CA GLN A 396 -5.63 5.43 11.78
C GLN A 396 -4.78 6.62 12.26
N GLY A 397 -4.83 7.76 11.56
CA GLY A 397 -4.12 8.99 11.96
C GLY A 397 -4.54 9.52 13.34
N MET A 398 -5.79 9.28 13.75
CA MET A 398 -6.26 9.55 15.12
C MET A 398 -5.68 8.57 16.16
N GLY A 399 -5.02 7.51 15.74
CA GLY A 399 -4.50 6.46 16.60
C GLY A 399 -5.52 5.38 16.96
N ASP A 400 -6.69 5.39 16.32
CA ASP A 400 -7.66 4.30 16.38
C ASP A 400 -7.35 3.31 15.25
N THR A 401 -6.65 2.23 15.58
CA THR A 401 -6.24 1.20 14.62
C THR A 401 -7.08 -0.07 14.72
N ILE A 402 -7.86 -0.19 15.80
CA ILE A 402 -8.72 -1.36 16.02
C ILE A 402 -9.94 -1.32 15.09
N VAL A 403 -10.61 -0.16 14.96
CA VAL A 403 -11.78 -0.07 14.06
C VAL A 403 -11.39 -0.25 12.59
N PRO A 404 -10.30 0.34 12.05
CA PRO A 404 -9.75 -0.01 10.76
C PRO A 404 -9.47 -1.51 10.58
N MET A 405 -8.89 -2.17 11.58
CA MET A 405 -8.67 -3.62 11.53
C MET A 405 -10.00 -4.39 11.44
N LEU A 406 -10.99 -4.02 12.28
CA LEU A 406 -12.34 -4.63 12.23
C LEU A 406 -13.01 -4.38 10.88
N SER A 407 -12.79 -3.21 10.25
CA SER A 407 -13.30 -2.95 8.90
C SER A 407 -12.72 -3.94 7.87
N GLY A 408 -11.47 -4.38 8.04
CA GLY A 408 -10.87 -5.43 7.22
C GLY A 408 -11.55 -6.79 7.40
N PHE A 409 -11.95 -7.15 8.64
CA PHE A 409 -12.74 -8.35 8.90
C PHE A 409 -14.12 -8.29 8.23
N ILE A 410 -14.83 -7.17 8.36
CA ILE A 410 -16.12 -6.97 7.71
C ILE A 410 -15.97 -7.07 6.20
N GLU A 411 -14.94 -6.42 5.64
CA GLU A 411 -14.64 -6.48 4.21
C GLU A 411 -14.41 -7.92 3.74
N MET A 412 -13.61 -8.69 4.47
CA MET A 412 -13.36 -10.10 4.18
C MET A 412 -14.64 -10.94 4.27
N LEU A 413 -15.41 -10.82 5.35
CA LEU A 413 -16.63 -11.61 5.55
C LEU A 413 -17.70 -11.28 4.51
N MET A 414 -17.90 -10.00 4.21
CA MET A 414 -18.87 -9.57 3.20
C MET A 414 -18.43 -9.99 1.80
N ARG A 415 -17.12 -9.89 1.49
CA ARG A 415 -16.56 -10.31 0.20
C ARG A 415 -16.75 -11.82 -0.01
N ILE A 416 -16.33 -12.65 0.94
CA ILE A 416 -16.47 -14.11 0.86
C ILE A 416 -17.95 -14.51 0.84
N GLY A 417 -18.75 -14.00 1.76
CA GLY A 417 -20.17 -14.32 1.84
C GLY A 417 -20.94 -13.95 0.57
N SER A 418 -20.68 -12.76 0.02
CA SER A 418 -21.31 -12.33 -1.23
C SER A 418 -20.79 -13.12 -2.44
N ALA A 419 -19.49 -13.41 -2.53
CA ALA A 419 -18.94 -14.19 -3.64
C ALA A 419 -19.47 -15.62 -3.68
N VAL A 420 -19.81 -16.21 -2.54
CA VAL A 420 -20.37 -17.57 -2.46
C VAL A 420 -21.88 -17.58 -2.65
N LEU A 421 -22.60 -16.63 -2.06
CA LEU A 421 -24.06 -16.65 -2.01
C LEU A 421 -24.72 -15.99 -3.24
N LEU A 422 -24.22 -14.83 -3.70
CA LEU A 422 -24.85 -14.07 -4.78
C LEU A 422 -24.87 -14.78 -6.14
N PRO A 423 -23.87 -15.59 -6.53
CA PRO A 423 -23.91 -16.28 -7.80
C PRO A 423 -25.14 -17.18 -7.98
N ALA A 424 -25.73 -17.69 -6.90
CA ALA A 424 -26.96 -18.45 -6.94
C ALA A 424 -28.18 -17.63 -7.41
N TYR A 425 -28.15 -16.29 -7.25
CA TYR A 425 -29.27 -15.39 -7.57
C TYR A 425 -29.03 -14.55 -8.83
N VAL A 426 -27.80 -14.08 -9.03
CA VAL A 426 -27.45 -13.13 -10.10
C VAL A 426 -26.36 -13.66 -11.03
N GLY A 427 -26.02 -14.95 -10.96
CA GLY A 427 -24.98 -15.57 -11.77
C GLY A 427 -23.61 -14.98 -11.49
N GLN A 428 -22.75 -14.94 -12.52
CA GLN A 428 -21.35 -14.49 -12.43
C GLN A 428 -21.19 -13.07 -11.85
N ASP A 429 -22.18 -12.20 -12.01
CA ASP A 429 -22.16 -10.85 -11.46
C ASP A 429 -22.10 -10.82 -9.95
N GLY A 430 -22.55 -11.89 -9.29
CA GLY A 430 -22.46 -12.03 -7.84
C GLY A 430 -21.02 -11.93 -7.32
N VAL A 431 -20.05 -12.43 -8.09
CA VAL A 431 -18.62 -12.32 -7.75
C VAL A 431 -18.14 -10.87 -7.89
N PHE A 432 -18.59 -10.17 -8.93
CA PHE A 432 -18.22 -8.77 -9.15
C PHE A 432 -18.83 -7.84 -8.10
N LEU A 433 -20.07 -8.10 -7.72
CA LEU A 433 -20.75 -7.35 -6.66
C LEU A 433 -20.15 -7.58 -5.28
N ALA A 434 -19.50 -8.71 -5.05
CA ALA A 434 -18.88 -9.03 -3.77
C ALA A 434 -17.82 -8.00 -3.35
N GLU A 435 -17.03 -7.48 -4.30
CA GLU A 435 -16.06 -6.42 -4.04
C GLU A 435 -16.74 -5.12 -3.57
N VAL A 436 -17.77 -4.70 -4.29
CA VAL A 436 -18.49 -3.46 -4.00
C VAL A 436 -19.25 -3.52 -2.67
N ILE A 437 -19.86 -4.66 -2.37
CA ILE A 437 -20.59 -4.89 -1.12
C ILE A 437 -19.59 -4.86 0.06
N ALA A 438 -18.42 -5.48 -0.09
CA ALA A 438 -17.37 -5.46 0.92
C ALA A 438 -16.88 -4.03 1.21
N TRP A 439 -16.60 -3.24 0.16
CA TRP A 439 -16.22 -1.83 0.35
C TRP A 439 -17.30 -1.02 1.03
N THR A 440 -18.57 -1.25 0.66
CA THR A 440 -19.71 -0.51 1.22
C THR A 440 -19.85 -0.80 2.71
N GLY A 441 -19.83 -2.06 3.13
CA GLY A 441 -19.92 -2.43 4.54
C GLY A 441 -18.79 -1.85 5.39
N ALA A 442 -17.56 -1.95 4.90
CA ALA A 442 -16.40 -1.38 5.58
C ALA A 442 -16.47 0.16 5.63
N ALA A 443 -16.85 0.83 4.52
CA ALA A 443 -16.98 2.29 4.47
C ALA A 443 -18.03 2.81 5.44
N VAL A 444 -19.20 2.16 5.52
CA VAL A 444 -20.27 2.53 6.47
C VAL A 444 -19.76 2.46 7.91
N LEU A 445 -19.11 1.36 8.31
CA LEU A 445 -18.52 1.24 9.65
C LEU A 445 -17.57 2.39 9.95
N LEU A 446 -16.64 2.67 9.03
CA LEU A 446 -15.58 3.67 9.21
C LEU A 446 -16.16 5.10 9.27
N ILE A 447 -17.11 5.43 8.39
CA ILE A 447 -17.75 6.74 8.35
C ILE A 447 -18.55 6.97 9.65
N VAL A 448 -19.40 6.03 10.05
CA VAL A 448 -20.18 6.11 11.27
C VAL A 448 -19.27 6.28 12.49
N THR A 449 -18.24 5.44 12.60
CA THR A 449 -17.28 5.51 13.70
C THR A 449 -16.56 6.86 13.75
N PHE A 450 -16.12 7.38 12.61
CA PHE A 450 -15.47 8.68 12.56
C PHE A 450 -16.37 9.79 13.13
N TYR A 451 -17.62 9.85 12.72
CA TYR A 451 -18.54 10.87 13.22
C TYR A 451 -18.90 10.69 14.70
N ILE A 452 -19.02 9.46 15.19
CA ILE A 452 -19.19 9.16 16.62
C ILE A 452 -17.97 9.65 17.42
N ARG A 453 -16.76 9.29 17.02
CA ARG A 453 -15.51 9.67 17.71
C ARG A 453 -15.28 11.19 17.72
N THR A 454 -15.73 11.88 16.69
CA THR A 454 -15.51 13.34 16.57
C THR A 454 -16.71 14.18 17.03
N ARG A 455 -17.77 13.56 17.53
CA ARG A 455 -18.99 14.27 17.97
C ARG A 455 -18.70 15.30 19.09
N GLY A 456 -17.90 14.91 20.07
CA GLY A 456 -17.52 15.77 21.20
C GLY A 456 -16.51 16.90 20.89
N TRP A 457 -16.04 16.99 19.64
CA TRP A 457 -15.11 18.04 19.21
C TRP A 457 -15.80 19.33 18.74
N ARG A 458 -17.16 19.36 18.67
CA ARG A 458 -17.95 20.55 18.37
C ARG A 458 -17.82 21.51 19.56
N GLY A 459 -17.12 22.63 19.37
CA GLY A 459 -16.93 23.65 20.39
C GLY A 459 -15.60 23.61 21.16
N ARG A 460 -14.73 22.62 20.92
CA ARG A 460 -13.35 22.64 21.40
C ARG A 460 -12.46 23.35 20.37
N THR A 461 -12.54 24.68 20.34
CA THR A 461 -11.50 25.52 19.75
C THR A 461 -10.40 25.64 20.79
N GLY A 462 -9.23 25.06 20.54
CA GLY A 462 -8.04 25.24 21.36
C GLY A 462 -7.42 26.59 21.16
#